data_7ae76643525b577b37ee750a51f39e6d
#
_entry.id   7ae76643525b577b37ee750a51f39e6d
#
_cell.length_a   1.000
_cell.length_b   1.000
_cell.length_c   1.000
_cell.angle_alpha   90.00
_cell.angle_beta   90.00
_cell.angle_gamma   90.00
#
_symmetry.space_group_name_H-M   'P 1'
#
loop_
_entity.id
_entity.type
_entity.pdbx_description
1 polymer ?
#
loop_
_entity_poly.entity_id
_entity_poly.type
_entity_poly.pdbx_seq_one_letter_code
_entity_poly.pdbx_strand_id
1 'polypeptide(L)'
;LLEKTTGSKTTQVLEELLVLCGDQTETFDDARAKQTILTQYAARCAHQISGKRVEVCLSDLADSLEQKADWLTGWLRKHEWICAGTAEGWYNSYYDNHGRAVEGIFPEGVRMMLTGQVFAIMGGVATDQQIRRITASADHYLYRREIGGYRLNTDFHEQKFDLGRMFGFAYGEKENGA
;
A
#
# COMPACT_ATOMS: atom_id res chain seq x y z
N LEU A 1 17.95 2.03 15.63
CA LEU A 1 19.08 2.09 14.66
C LEU A 1 19.71 3.47 14.67
N LEU A 2 18.92 4.55 14.46
CA LEU A 2 19.42 5.93 14.40
C LEU A 2 20.13 6.35 15.68
N GLU A 3 19.58 6.05 16.87
CA GLU A 3 20.21 6.33 18.16
C GLU A 3 21.59 5.65 18.29
N LYS A 4 21.70 4.39 17.85
CA LYS A 4 22.98 3.66 17.85
C LYS A 4 23.99 4.23 16.86
N THR A 5 23.52 4.81 15.76
CA THR A 5 24.40 5.34 14.70
C THR A 5 24.85 6.77 14.99
N THR A 6 23.98 7.60 15.57
CA THR A 6 24.24 9.03 15.83
C THR A 6 24.69 9.31 17.26
N GLY A 7 24.44 8.41 18.21
CA GLY A 7 24.64 8.63 19.64
C GLY A 7 23.70 9.67 20.26
N SER A 8 22.75 10.21 19.48
CA SER A 8 21.79 11.19 19.94
C SER A 8 20.47 10.54 20.36
N LYS A 9 19.85 11.05 21.39
CA LYS A 9 18.51 10.66 21.84
C LYS A 9 17.40 11.49 21.21
N THR A 10 17.75 12.58 20.55
CA THR A 10 16.82 13.51 19.93
C THR A 10 17.20 13.80 18.48
N THR A 11 16.24 14.27 17.71
CA THR A 11 16.43 14.76 16.34
C THR A 11 15.56 15.98 16.10
N GLN A 12 15.90 16.72 15.03
CA GLN A 12 15.14 17.91 14.63
C GLN A 12 14.23 17.58 13.45
N VAL A 13 12.93 17.81 13.60
CA VAL A 13 11.94 17.68 12.54
C VAL A 13 11.31 19.04 12.23
N LEU A 14 10.75 19.20 11.05
CA LEU A 14 9.96 20.40 10.73
C LEU A 14 8.72 20.45 11.62
N GLU A 15 8.35 21.63 12.11
CA GLU A 15 7.20 21.83 12.99
C GLU A 15 5.90 21.32 12.37
N GLU A 16 5.76 21.44 11.06
CA GLU A 16 4.60 20.99 10.31
C GLU A 16 4.37 19.47 10.41
N LEU A 17 5.44 18.67 10.59
CA LEU A 17 5.36 17.22 10.71
C LEU A 17 4.84 16.75 12.08
N LEU A 18 4.86 17.60 13.11
CA LEU A 18 4.47 17.19 14.47
C LEU A 18 3.03 16.67 14.53
N VAL A 19 2.14 17.21 13.71
CA VAL A 19 0.74 16.75 13.62
C VAL A 19 0.63 15.29 13.16
N LEU A 20 1.65 14.78 12.47
CA LEU A 20 1.73 13.40 12.00
C LEU A 20 2.50 12.47 12.92
N CYS A 21 3.29 13.02 13.87
CA CYS A 21 4.21 12.24 14.71
C CYS A 21 3.62 11.87 16.09
N GLY A 22 2.46 12.40 16.47
CA GLY A 22 1.85 12.13 17.77
C GLY A 22 1.24 10.74 17.89
N ASP A 23 0.91 10.35 19.11
CA ASP A 23 0.07 9.19 19.38
C ASP A 23 -1.36 9.47 18.88
N GLN A 24 -1.80 8.71 17.92
CA GLN A 24 -3.08 8.86 17.23
C GLN A 24 -3.80 7.51 17.10
N THR A 25 -3.45 6.54 17.93
CA THR A 25 -4.00 5.18 17.88
C THR A 25 -5.51 5.16 17.95
N GLU A 26 -6.12 6.04 18.73
CA GLU A 26 -7.57 6.20 18.83
C GLU A 26 -8.23 6.65 17.51
N THR A 27 -7.46 7.27 16.61
CA THR A 27 -7.97 7.78 15.34
C THR A 27 -7.69 6.87 14.14
N PHE A 28 -6.94 5.79 14.32
CA PHE A 28 -6.54 4.94 13.19
C PHE A 28 -7.72 4.30 12.45
N ASP A 29 -8.79 3.96 13.16
CA ASP A 29 -10.00 3.40 12.58
C ASP A 29 -11.02 4.47 12.13
N ASP A 30 -10.80 5.74 12.50
CA ASP A 30 -11.67 6.85 12.10
C ASP A 30 -11.14 7.58 10.86
N ALA A 31 -11.75 7.27 9.71
CA ALA A 31 -11.39 7.88 8.43
C ALA A 31 -11.60 9.41 8.42
N ARG A 32 -12.59 9.94 9.17
CA ARG A 32 -12.85 11.39 9.22
C ARG A 32 -11.81 12.11 10.07
N ALA A 33 -11.43 11.51 11.20
CA ALA A 33 -10.35 12.04 12.04
C ALA A 33 -9.04 12.07 11.27
N LYS A 34 -8.67 10.98 10.58
CA LYS A 34 -7.49 10.96 9.68
C LYS A 34 -7.55 12.03 8.61
N GLN A 35 -8.68 12.18 7.94
CA GLN A 35 -8.85 13.21 6.91
C GLN A 35 -8.67 14.62 7.48
N THR A 36 -9.16 14.88 8.69
CA THR A 36 -8.97 16.16 9.37
C THR A 36 -7.49 16.46 9.62
N ILE A 37 -6.74 15.47 10.13
CA ILE A 37 -5.29 15.58 10.36
C ILE A 37 -4.54 15.85 9.06
N LEU A 38 -4.84 15.09 8.00
CA LEU A 38 -4.22 15.27 6.69
C LEU A 38 -4.54 16.63 6.07
N THR A 39 -5.77 17.11 6.24
CA THR A 39 -6.17 18.44 5.77
C THR A 39 -5.41 19.55 6.52
N GLN A 40 -5.26 19.43 7.83
CA GLN A 40 -4.46 20.36 8.63
C GLN A 40 -2.99 20.37 8.22
N TYR A 41 -2.41 19.17 8.01
CA TYR A 41 -1.04 19.04 7.51
C TYR A 41 -0.90 19.69 6.13
N ALA A 42 -1.76 19.35 5.18
CA ALA A 42 -1.74 19.88 3.82
C ALA A 42 -1.88 21.41 3.81
N ALA A 43 -2.77 21.97 4.63
CA ALA A 43 -2.94 23.43 4.74
C ALA A 43 -1.68 24.14 5.26
N ARG A 44 -0.94 23.52 6.17
CA ARG A 44 0.33 24.07 6.69
C ARG A 44 1.45 24.04 5.66
N CYS A 45 1.40 23.11 4.69
CA CYS A 45 2.45 22.92 3.68
C CYS A 45 2.05 23.45 2.29
N ALA A 46 0.85 24.02 2.10
CA ALA A 46 0.24 24.28 0.77
C ALA A 46 1.05 25.23 -0.13
N HIS A 47 1.70 26.24 0.45
CA HIS A 47 2.43 27.24 -0.35
C HIS A 47 3.83 27.52 0.18
N GLN A 48 4.03 27.37 1.48
CA GLN A 48 5.29 27.66 2.15
C GLN A 48 5.38 26.88 3.45
N ILE A 49 6.53 26.27 3.71
CA ILE A 49 6.87 25.70 5.01
C ILE A 49 7.56 26.76 5.86
N SER A 50 7.36 26.73 7.18
CA SER A 50 7.95 27.71 8.11
C SER A 50 9.47 27.63 8.16
N GLY A 51 10.04 26.46 7.86
CA GLY A 51 11.45 26.15 8.10
C GLY A 51 11.82 25.98 9.57
N LYS A 52 10.86 26.19 10.48
CA LYS A 52 11.07 26.02 11.92
C LYS A 52 11.26 24.54 12.24
N ARG A 53 12.29 24.25 13.01
CA ARG A 53 12.61 22.91 13.48
C ARG A 53 12.30 22.79 14.94
N VAL A 54 11.81 21.63 15.33
CA VAL A 54 11.47 21.27 16.69
C VAL A 54 12.19 19.99 17.05
N GLU A 55 12.78 19.98 18.24
CA GLU A 55 13.44 18.79 18.77
C GLU A 55 12.40 17.77 19.23
N VAL A 56 12.56 16.52 18.79
CA VAL A 56 11.73 15.38 19.17
C VAL A 56 12.59 14.25 19.68
N CYS A 57 12.06 13.48 20.62
CA CYS A 57 12.71 12.29 21.13
C CYS A 57 12.69 11.18 20.06
N LEU A 58 13.82 10.53 19.81
CA LEU A 58 13.92 9.48 18.80
C LEU A 58 13.13 8.21 19.18
N SER A 59 13.05 7.89 20.47
CA SER A 59 12.22 6.76 20.92
C SER A 59 10.75 7.03 20.66
N ASP A 60 10.23 8.20 21.02
CA ASP A 60 8.81 8.54 20.84
C ASP A 60 8.42 8.57 19.37
N LEU A 61 9.32 9.09 18.53
CA LEU A 61 9.12 9.08 17.08
C LEU A 61 9.12 7.64 16.51
N ALA A 62 10.05 6.79 16.98
CA ALA A 62 10.13 5.41 16.56
C ALA A 62 8.87 4.63 16.98
N ASP A 63 8.45 4.77 18.23
CA ASP A 63 7.26 4.12 18.78
C ASP A 63 5.99 4.54 18.00
N SER A 64 5.87 5.84 17.71
CA SER A 64 4.75 6.35 16.90
C SER A 64 4.73 5.76 15.48
N LEU A 65 5.87 5.64 14.83
CA LEU A 65 5.98 5.05 13.50
C LEU A 65 5.71 3.55 13.51
N GLU A 66 6.20 2.83 14.52
CA GLU A 66 5.98 1.39 14.69
C GLU A 66 4.50 1.09 14.90
N GLN A 67 3.83 1.80 15.78
CA GLN A 67 2.39 1.67 16.01
C GLN A 67 1.57 1.88 14.72
N LYS A 68 1.93 2.87 13.91
CA LYS A 68 1.28 3.13 12.62
C LYS A 68 1.53 2.00 11.62
N ALA A 69 2.76 1.49 11.56
CA ALA A 69 3.13 0.39 10.69
C ALA A 69 2.41 -0.90 11.09
N ASP A 70 2.32 -1.20 12.37
CA ASP A 70 1.64 -2.38 12.90
C ASP A 70 0.12 -2.31 12.62
N TRP A 71 -0.48 -1.15 12.88
CA TRP A 71 -1.88 -0.95 12.57
C TRP A 71 -2.16 -1.13 11.06
N LEU A 72 -1.35 -0.48 10.20
CA LEU A 72 -1.52 -0.58 8.74
C LEU A 72 -1.35 -2.02 8.26
N THR A 73 -0.34 -2.73 8.77
CA THR A 73 -0.11 -4.14 8.45
C THR A 73 -1.31 -5.01 8.84
N GLY A 74 -1.84 -4.82 10.03
CA GLY A 74 -3.04 -5.52 10.50
C GLY A 74 -4.27 -5.20 9.64
N TRP A 75 -4.45 -3.93 9.30
CA TRP A 75 -5.54 -3.46 8.46
C TRP A 75 -5.48 -4.08 7.05
N LEU A 76 -4.31 -4.04 6.40
CA LEU A 76 -4.10 -4.64 5.07
C LEU A 76 -4.39 -6.15 5.07
N ARG A 77 -3.89 -6.88 6.06
CA ARG A 77 -4.15 -8.32 6.20
C ARG A 77 -5.64 -8.65 6.32
N LYS A 78 -6.41 -7.79 6.97
CA LYS A 78 -7.83 -8.01 7.24
C LYS A 78 -8.73 -7.58 6.07
N HIS A 79 -8.40 -6.45 5.42
CA HIS A 79 -9.31 -5.80 4.49
C HIS A 79 -8.94 -5.95 3.02
N GLU A 80 -7.63 -6.13 2.73
CA GLU A 80 -7.17 -6.20 1.34
C GLU A 80 -6.92 -7.63 0.85
N TRP A 81 -7.05 -8.63 1.73
CA TRP A 81 -6.82 -10.02 1.37
C TRP A 81 -8.00 -10.60 0.58
N ILE A 82 -7.75 -11.02 -0.66
CA ILE A 82 -8.69 -11.71 -1.53
C ILE A 82 -8.45 -13.22 -1.43
N CYS A 83 -9.48 -13.97 -1.09
CA CYS A 83 -9.45 -15.43 -1.02
C CYS A 83 -10.02 -16.02 -2.31
N ALA A 84 -9.21 -16.78 -3.05
CA ALA A 84 -9.62 -17.55 -4.20
C ALA A 84 -9.55 -19.06 -3.88
N GLY A 85 -10.55 -19.54 -3.15
CA GLY A 85 -10.56 -20.92 -2.64
C GLY A 85 -9.55 -21.16 -1.51
N THR A 86 -9.06 -22.41 -1.38
CA THR A 86 -8.17 -22.80 -0.29
C THR A 86 -6.68 -22.62 -0.60
N ALA A 87 -6.28 -22.71 -1.88
CA ALA A 87 -4.89 -22.70 -2.31
C ALA A 87 -4.40 -21.34 -2.81
N GLU A 88 -5.28 -20.48 -3.27
CA GLU A 88 -4.96 -19.23 -3.94
C GLU A 88 -5.47 -18.02 -3.16
N GLY A 89 -4.82 -16.89 -3.33
CA GLY A 89 -5.18 -15.63 -2.74
C GLY A 89 -4.11 -14.57 -2.99
N TRP A 90 -4.51 -13.31 -2.99
CA TRP A 90 -3.64 -12.16 -3.20
C TRP A 90 -4.20 -10.93 -2.51
N TYR A 91 -3.45 -9.84 -2.46
CA TYR A 91 -3.92 -8.57 -1.94
C TYR A 91 -4.50 -7.70 -3.04
N ASN A 92 -5.61 -7.03 -2.77
CA ASN A 92 -6.00 -5.86 -3.55
C ASN A 92 -4.98 -4.75 -3.28
N SER A 93 -4.38 -4.22 -4.32
CA SER A 93 -3.36 -3.17 -4.23
C SER A 93 -3.77 -1.86 -4.87
N TYR A 94 -4.96 -1.82 -5.45
CA TYR A 94 -5.40 -0.65 -6.20
C TYR A 94 -6.91 -0.39 -6.03
N TYR A 95 -7.25 0.89 -5.94
CA TYR A 95 -8.63 1.38 -5.92
C TYR A 95 -8.87 2.34 -7.09
N ASP A 96 -10.05 2.28 -7.69
CA ASP A 96 -10.45 3.23 -8.71
C ASP A 96 -10.81 4.61 -8.09
N ASN A 97 -11.13 5.58 -8.96
CA ASN A 97 -11.50 6.93 -8.52
C ASN A 97 -12.81 7.00 -7.70
N HIS A 98 -13.56 5.91 -7.64
CA HIS A 98 -14.78 5.77 -6.86
C HIS A 98 -14.58 4.98 -5.56
N GLY A 99 -13.34 4.61 -5.25
CA GLY A 99 -13.00 3.83 -4.05
C GLY A 99 -13.40 2.36 -4.14
N ARG A 100 -13.56 1.80 -5.36
CA ARG A 100 -13.86 0.38 -5.56
C ARG A 100 -12.53 -0.38 -5.76
N ALA A 101 -12.40 -1.54 -5.10
CA ALA A 101 -11.26 -2.41 -5.31
C ALA A 101 -11.16 -2.83 -6.78
N VAL A 102 -9.96 -2.74 -7.34
CA VAL A 102 -9.70 -3.08 -8.74
C VAL A 102 -9.43 -4.57 -8.90
N GLU A 103 -8.74 -5.16 -7.94
CA GLU A 103 -8.43 -6.59 -7.94
C GLU A 103 -9.55 -7.42 -7.28
N GLY A 104 -9.71 -8.65 -7.74
CA GLY A 104 -10.75 -9.55 -7.23
C GLY A 104 -11.15 -10.63 -8.22
N ILE A 105 -12.28 -11.27 -7.88
CA ILE A 105 -12.94 -12.28 -8.73
C ILE A 105 -14.22 -11.65 -9.25
N PHE A 106 -14.30 -11.44 -10.54
CA PHE A 106 -15.41 -10.77 -11.22
C PHE A 106 -16.09 -11.74 -12.22
N PRO A 107 -17.31 -11.45 -12.66
CA PRO A 107 -17.98 -12.28 -13.68
C PRO A 107 -17.17 -12.44 -14.97
N GLU A 108 -16.40 -11.41 -15.34
CA GLU A 108 -15.55 -11.40 -16.52
C GLU A 108 -14.22 -12.14 -16.33
N GLY A 109 -13.84 -12.44 -15.09
CA GLY A 109 -12.60 -13.14 -14.77
C GLY A 109 -11.88 -12.61 -13.52
N VAL A 110 -10.70 -13.14 -13.30
CA VAL A 110 -9.83 -12.75 -12.19
C VAL A 110 -9.04 -11.51 -12.57
N ARG A 111 -9.03 -10.53 -11.69
CA ARG A 111 -8.16 -9.36 -11.77
C ARG A 111 -7.11 -9.44 -10.68
N MET A 112 -5.87 -9.58 -11.08
CA MET A 112 -4.70 -9.66 -10.20
C MET A 112 -3.57 -8.83 -10.77
N MET A 113 -2.89 -8.07 -9.91
CA MET A 113 -1.71 -7.27 -10.23
C MET A 113 -0.50 -7.81 -9.48
N LEU A 114 0.62 -8.00 -10.17
CA LEU A 114 1.86 -8.55 -9.60
C LEU A 114 2.53 -7.58 -8.62
N THR A 115 2.60 -6.30 -8.99
CA THR A 115 3.38 -5.30 -8.24
C THR A 115 2.94 -5.19 -6.78
N GLY A 116 1.63 -5.17 -6.52
CA GLY A 116 1.10 -5.13 -5.16
C GLY A 116 1.50 -6.34 -4.32
N GLN A 117 1.56 -7.52 -4.94
CA GLN A 117 1.96 -8.75 -4.26
C GLN A 117 3.44 -8.73 -3.88
N VAL A 118 4.29 -8.26 -4.81
CA VAL A 118 5.72 -8.10 -4.54
C VAL A 118 5.95 -7.17 -3.35
N PHE A 119 5.26 -6.03 -3.30
CA PHE A 119 5.38 -5.10 -2.17
C PHE A 119 4.81 -5.65 -0.87
N ALA A 120 3.70 -6.40 -0.91
CA ALA A 120 3.16 -7.05 0.28
C ALA A 120 4.13 -8.08 0.88
N ILE A 121 4.88 -8.79 0.04
CA ILE A 121 5.92 -9.74 0.48
C ILE A 121 7.14 -8.98 1.00
N MET A 122 7.70 -8.05 0.23
CA MET A 122 8.89 -7.29 0.60
C MET A 122 8.70 -6.44 1.85
N GLY A 123 7.51 -5.87 2.03
CA GLY A 123 7.15 -5.06 3.19
C GLY A 123 6.78 -5.86 4.43
N GLY A 124 6.81 -7.20 4.39
CA GLY A 124 6.46 -8.05 5.52
C GLY A 124 4.96 -8.03 5.87
N VAL A 125 4.12 -7.53 4.97
CA VAL A 125 2.66 -7.57 5.16
C VAL A 125 2.15 -9.00 5.02
N ALA A 126 2.58 -9.73 3.99
CA ALA A 126 2.16 -11.10 3.76
C ALA A 126 2.79 -12.07 4.77
N THR A 127 1.97 -12.93 5.38
CA THR A 127 2.44 -14.05 6.19
C THR A 127 2.99 -15.18 5.30
N ASP A 128 3.77 -16.11 5.86
CA ASP A 128 4.31 -17.26 5.11
C ASP A 128 3.21 -18.06 4.39
N GLN A 129 2.04 -18.20 5.00
CA GLN A 129 0.90 -18.87 4.37
C GLN A 129 0.37 -18.06 3.20
N GLN A 130 0.27 -16.75 3.36
CA GLN A 130 -0.18 -15.84 2.30
C GLN A 130 0.83 -15.78 1.16
N ILE A 131 2.14 -15.78 1.45
CA ILE A 131 3.20 -15.83 0.43
C ILE A 131 3.03 -17.06 -0.46
N ARG A 132 2.83 -18.26 0.13
CA ARG A 132 2.58 -19.47 -0.65
C ARG A 132 1.35 -19.36 -1.55
N ARG A 133 0.28 -18.77 -1.03
CA ARG A 133 -0.96 -18.56 -1.80
C ARG A 133 -0.82 -17.52 -2.90
N ILE A 134 -0.08 -16.43 -2.63
CA ILE A 134 0.27 -15.42 -3.64
C ILE A 134 1.07 -16.06 -4.77
N THR A 135 2.08 -16.86 -4.44
CA THR A 135 2.90 -17.56 -5.43
C THR A 135 2.05 -18.48 -6.30
N ALA A 136 1.20 -19.29 -5.69
CA ALA A 136 0.28 -20.17 -6.44
C ALA A 136 -0.65 -19.36 -7.37
N SER A 137 -1.19 -18.23 -6.90
CA SER A 137 -2.02 -17.36 -7.73
C SER A 137 -1.22 -16.73 -8.87
N ALA A 138 0.01 -16.27 -8.62
CA ALA A 138 0.86 -15.69 -9.65
C ALA A 138 1.21 -16.74 -10.72
N ASP A 139 1.57 -17.96 -10.32
CA ASP A 139 1.85 -19.07 -11.23
C ASP A 139 0.64 -19.40 -12.10
N HIS A 140 -0.56 -19.38 -11.53
CA HIS A 140 -1.79 -19.69 -12.23
C HIS A 140 -2.25 -18.56 -13.16
N TYR A 141 -2.30 -17.33 -12.68
CA TYR A 141 -2.95 -16.22 -13.41
C TYR A 141 -1.99 -15.35 -14.21
N LEU A 142 -0.73 -15.21 -13.77
CA LEU A 142 0.22 -14.26 -14.36
C LEU A 142 1.35 -14.90 -15.13
N TYR A 143 1.75 -16.14 -14.80
CA TYR A 143 2.87 -16.79 -15.48
C TYR A 143 2.52 -17.11 -16.95
N ARG A 144 3.42 -16.77 -17.86
CA ARG A 144 3.33 -17.05 -19.28
C ARG A 144 4.52 -17.87 -19.74
N ARG A 145 4.26 -19.11 -20.11
CA ARG A 145 5.30 -20.05 -20.56
C ARG A 145 6.01 -19.55 -21.81
N GLU A 146 5.28 -18.87 -22.70
CA GLU A 146 5.77 -18.38 -23.98
C GLU A 146 6.87 -17.32 -23.83
N ILE A 147 6.80 -16.54 -22.78
CA ILE A 147 7.79 -15.49 -22.46
C ILE A 147 8.71 -15.90 -21.32
N GLY A 148 8.45 -16.99 -20.61
CA GLY A 148 9.22 -17.45 -19.47
C GLY A 148 9.18 -16.50 -18.27
N GLY A 149 8.07 -15.78 -18.06
CA GLY A 149 7.96 -14.75 -17.03
C GLY A 149 6.53 -14.46 -16.62
N TYR A 150 6.40 -13.54 -15.68
CA TYR A 150 5.11 -13.10 -15.14
C TYR A 150 4.69 -11.78 -15.77
N ARG A 151 3.43 -11.69 -16.14
CA ARG A 151 2.81 -10.44 -16.55
C ARG A 151 2.56 -9.53 -15.35
N LEU A 152 2.52 -8.21 -15.58
CA LEU A 152 2.23 -7.23 -14.53
C LEU A 152 0.81 -7.34 -13.99
N ASN A 153 -0.15 -7.74 -14.82
CA ASN A 153 -1.54 -7.96 -14.42
C ASN A 153 -2.22 -8.99 -15.34
N THR A 154 -3.34 -9.53 -14.87
CA THR A 154 -4.24 -10.35 -15.70
C THR A 154 -4.92 -9.51 -16.77
N ASP A 155 -5.44 -10.17 -17.81
CA ASP A 155 -6.31 -9.51 -18.80
C ASP A 155 -7.65 -9.11 -18.14
N PHE A 156 -8.01 -7.85 -18.25
CA PHE A 156 -9.32 -7.34 -17.78
C PHE A 156 -10.37 -7.37 -18.89
N HIS A 157 -10.04 -7.97 -20.01
CA HIS A 157 -10.87 -8.25 -21.21
C HIS A 157 -11.31 -7.04 -22.01
N GLU A 158 -11.15 -5.83 -21.50
CA GLU A 158 -11.47 -4.57 -22.19
C GLU A 158 -10.60 -3.44 -21.67
N GLN A 159 -10.59 -2.35 -22.43
CA GLN A 159 -10.02 -1.10 -21.92
C GLN A 159 -10.91 -0.54 -20.81
N LYS A 160 -10.35 -0.35 -19.62
CA LYS A 160 -11.05 0.10 -18.42
C LYS A 160 -10.57 1.51 -18.02
N PHE A 161 -10.99 2.51 -18.79
CA PHE A 161 -10.55 3.90 -18.56
C PHE A 161 -10.89 4.45 -17.17
N ASP A 162 -11.95 3.94 -16.55
CA ASP A 162 -12.38 4.30 -15.19
C ASP A 162 -11.47 3.75 -14.09
N LEU A 163 -10.68 2.71 -14.38
CA LEU A 163 -9.76 2.10 -13.43
C LEU A 163 -8.39 2.79 -13.38
N GLY A 164 -8.10 3.68 -14.32
CA GLY A 164 -6.86 4.43 -14.38
C GLY A 164 -6.11 4.28 -15.70
N ARG A 165 -5.04 5.07 -15.85
CA ARG A 165 -4.29 5.18 -17.12
C ARG A 165 -3.79 3.85 -17.67
N MET A 166 -3.26 2.98 -16.82
CA MET A 166 -2.71 1.70 -17.24
C MET A 166 -3.74 0.86 -18.01
N PHE A 167 -4.97 0.82 -17.50
CA PHE A 167 -6.05 0.03 -18.11
C PHE A 167 -6.74 0.70 -19.30
N GLY A 168 -6.30 1.89 -19.69
CA GLY A 168 -6.69 2.58 -20.92
C GLY A 168 -5.95 2.08 -22.16
N PHE A 169 -4.95 1.18 -22.01
CA PHE A 169 -4.24 0.52 -23.12
C PHE A 169 -4.77 -0.91 -23.30
N ALA A 170 -4.62 -1.43 -24.53
CA ALA A 170 -4.95 -2.83 -24.80
C ALA A 170 -4.03 -3.76 -23.99
N TYR A 171 -4.54 -4.93 -23.64
CA TYR A 171 -3.76 -5.91 -22.89
C TYR A 171 -2.54 -6.38 -23.70
N GLY A 172 -1.37 -6.32 -23.07
CA GLY A 172 -0.08 -6.57 -23.70
C GLY A 172 0.59 -5.32 -24.30
N GLU A 173 -0.04 -4.14 -24.15
CA GLU A 173 0.53 -2.86 -24.58
C GLU A 173 0.99 -2.03 -23.38
N LYS A 174 2.17 -1.43 -23.49
CA LYS A 174 2.79 -0.57 -22.46
C LYS A 174 2.76 -1.24 -21.08
N GLU A 175 2.13 -0.57 -20.09
CA GLU A 175 2.07 -1.08 -18.74
C GLU A 175 0.94 -2.10 -18.50
N ASN A 176 0.02 -2.31 -19.47
CA ASN A 176 -1.10 -3.23 -19.28
C ASN A 176 -0.72 -4.65 -19.66
N GLY A 177 -0.42 -5.49 -18.68
CA GLY A 177 -0.06 -6.89 -18.84
C GLY A 177 1.32 -7.13 -19.48
N ALA A 178 2.15 -6.10 -19.53
CA ALA A 178 3.49 -6.20 -20.11
C ALA A 178 4.47 -6.94 -19.19
#